data_7c1b2e0179ece362e231c5c33b0a2bd4
#
_entry.id   7c1b2e0179ece362e231c5c33b0a2bd4
#
_cell.length_a   1.000
_cell.length_b   1.000
_cell.length_c   1.000
_cell.angle_alpha   90.00
_cell.angle_beta   90.00
_cell.angle_gamma   90.00
#
_symmetry.space_group_name_H-M   'P 1'
#
loop_
_entity.id
_entity.type
_entity.pdbx_description
1 polymer ?
#
loop_
_entity_poly.entity_id
_entity_poly.type
_entity_poly.pdbx_seq_one_letter_code
_entity_poly.pdbx_strand_id
1 'polypeptide(L)'
;MKPLEILLVEDNAGDAVLMRQVMGESKIPVKLHIARDGEQALNILSDAEFRPDLIILDLNLPRIPGSVVLERFKSENIPIVVFSSSWNDAEIQNALKLGAREFIQKPTDIQEFIDAVCGIIQKWGTPEENGVASAG
;
A
#
# COMPACT_ATOMS: atom_id res chain seq x y z
N MET A 1 -19.34 -7.46 -7.40
CA MET A 1 -18.03 -7.61 -6.71
C MET A 1 -17.79 -6.43 -5.80
N LYS A 2 -17.43 -6.72 -4.58
CA LYS A 2 -17.12 -5.66 -3.62
C LYS A 2 -15.79 -4.99 -4.00
N PRO A 3 -15.70 -3.67 -4.01
CA PRO A 3 -14.44 -3.01 -4.33
C PRO A 3 -13.34 -3.33 -3.33
N LEU A 4 -12.12 -3.41 -3.83
CA LEU A 4 -10.94 -3.52 -2.97
C LEU A 4 -10.68 -2.16 -2.35
N GLU A 5 -10.77 -2.07 -1.05
CA GLU A 5 -10.58 -0.80 -0.35
C GLU A 5 -9.11 -0.64 0.02
N ILE A 6 -8.47 0.38 -0.54
CA ILE A 6 -7.03 0.61 -0.38
C ILE A 6 -6.79 1.96 0.29
N LEU A 7 -5.93 1.97 1.29
CA LEU A 7 -5.36 3.20 1.82
C LEU A 7 -3.97 3.37 1.25
N LEU A 8 -3.77 4.42 0.48
CA LEU A 8 -2.47 4.78 -0.06
C LEU A 8 -1.89 5.91 0.78
N VAL A 9 -0.71 5.67 1.35
CA VAL A 9 0.01 6.68 2.13
C VAL A 9 1.18 7.14 1.30
N GLU A 10 1.05 8.31 0.68
CA GLU A 10 1.97 8.79 -0.33
C GLU A 10 2.05 10.32 -0.33
N ASP A 11 3.24 10.86 -0.15
CA ASP A 11 3.46 12.29 -0.15
C ASP A 11 3.67 12.86 -1.56
N ASN A 12 4.21 12.09 -2.47
CA ASN A 12 4.49 12.54 -3.82
C ASN A 12 3.20 12.65 -4.62
N ALA A 13 2.82 13.89 -4.94
CA ALA A 13 1.55 14.14 -5.61
C ALA A 13 1.49 13.48 -7.00
N GLY A 14 2.61 13.49 -7.73
CA GLY A 14 2.66 12.87 -9.06
C GLY A 14 2.46 11.37 -9.00
N ASP A 15 3.11 10.71 -8.05
CA ASP A 15 2.95 9.27 -7.86
C ASP A 15 1.52 8.93 -7.45
N ALA A 16 0.95 9.73 -6.55
CA ALA A 16 -0.43 9.51 -6.09
C ALA A 16 -1.43 9.63 -7.25
N VAL A 17 -1.25 10.64 -8.09
CA VAL A 17 -2.13 10.84 -9.27
C VAL A 17 -2.01 9.66 -10.23
N LEU A 18 -0.78 9.23 -10.51
CA LEU A 18 -0.54 8.11 -11.41
C LEU A 18 -1.15 6.83 -10.87
N MET A 19 -0.97 6.57 -9.58
CA MET A 19 -1.54 5.37 -8.95
C MET A 19 -3.07 5.41 -8.97
N ARG A 20 -3.66 6.57 -8.71
CA ARG A 20 -5.12 6.74 -8.78
C ARG A 20 -5.62 6.43 -10.19
N GLN A 21 -4.91 6.91 -11.20
CA GLN A 21 -5.30 6.67 -12.60
C GLN A 21 -5.22 5.19 -12.95
N VAL A 22 -4.13 4.53 -12.58
CA VAL A 22 -3.96 3.09 -12.83
C VAL A 22 -5.06 2.29 -12.15
N MET A 23 -5.36 2.62 -10.90
CA MET A 23 -6.40 1.91 -10.14
C MET A 23 -7.78 2.16 -10.71
N GLY A 24 -8.03 3.37 -11.25
CA GLY A 24 -9.30 3.69 -11.88
C GLY A 24 -9.56 2.92 -13.16
N GLU A 25 -8.49 2.46 -13.81
CA GLU A 25 -8.59 1.68 -15.06
C GLU A 25 -8.51 0.17 -14.81
N SER A 26 -8.36 -0.23 -13.56
CA SER A 26 -8.24 -1.63 -13.19
C SER A 26 -9.56 -2.37 -13.43
N LYS A 27 -9.46 -3.63 -13.86
CA LYS A 27 -10.62 -4.51 -13.97
C LYS A 27 -11.17 -4.88 -12.61
N ILE A 28 -10.30 -4.86 -11.60
CA ILE A 28 -10.70 -5.07 -10.22
C ILE A 28 -11.14 -3.72 -9.68
N PRO A 29 -12.38 -3.57 -9.21
CA PRO A 29 -12.82 -2.28 -8.70
C PRO A 29 -12.06 -1.91 -7.43
N VAL A 30 -11.59 -0.67 -7.36
CA VAL A 30 -10.79 -0.18 -6.25
C VAL A 30 -11.46 1.07 -5.67
N LYS A 31 -11.59 1.10 -4.36
CA LYS A 31 -11.99 2.31 -3.64
C LYS A 31 -10.74 2.83 -2.95
N LEU A 32 -10.22 3.95 -3.44
CA LEU A 32 -8.94 4.49 -3.01
C LEU A 32 -9.11 5.63 -2.03
N HIS A 33 -8.40 5.54 -0.91
CA HIS A 33 -8.27 6.61 0.07
C HIS A 33 -6.81 7.01 0.10
N ILE A 34 -6.52 8.31 0.09
CA ILE A 34 -5.14 8.80 0.06
C ILE A 34 -4.86 9.61 1.32
N ALA A 35 -3.79 9.22 2.01
CA ALA A 35 -3.20 10.01 3.08
C ALA A 35 -1.89 10.59 2.56
N ARG A 36 -1.67 11.88 2.79
CA ARG A 36 -0.51 12.58 2.25
C ARG A 36 0.69 12.54 3.19
N ASP A 37 0.48 12.11 4.40
CA ASP A 37 1.55 11.95 5.39
C ASP A 37 1.13 10.93 6.45
N GLY A 38 2.07 10.63 7.34
CA GLY A 38 1.83 9.63 8.38
C GLY A 38 0.74 10.03 9.37
N GLU A 39 0.66 11.32 9.66
CA GLU A 39 -0.36 11.82 10.58
C GLU A 39 -1.76 11.62 10.02
N GLN A 40 -1.96 11.94 8.75
CA GLN A 40 -3.25 11.69 8.09
C GLN A 40 -3.59 10.21 8.09
N ALA A 41 -2.59 9.35 7.82
CA ALA A 41 -2.81 7.91 7.83
C ALA A 41 -3.26 7.43 9.21
N LEU A 42 -2.59 7.88 10.25
CA LEU A 42 -2.95 7.51 11.62
C LEU A 42 -4.36 7.98 11.98
N ASN A 43 -4.71 9.20 11.56
CA ASN A 43 -6.04 9.75 11.80
C ASN A 43 -7.12 8.95 11.07
N ILE A 44 -6.89 8.62 9.81
CA ILE A 44 -7.85 7.83 9.03
C ILE A 44 -8.07 6.48 9.68
N LEU A 45 -6.98 5.83 10.09
CA LEU A 45 -7.06 4.48 10.67
C LEU A 45 -7.50 4.47 12.12
N SER A 46 -7.60 5.63 12.77
CA SER A 46 -8.16 5.72 14.11
C SER A 46 -9.67 5.54 14.12
N ASP A 47 -10.31 5.69 12.97
CA ASP A 47 -11.74 5.42 12.84
C ASP A 47 -11.95 3.90 12.83
N ALA A 48 -12.56 3.39 13.86
CA ALA A 48 -12.77 1.96 14.02
C ALA A 48 -13.65 1.34 12.94
N GLU A 49 -14.45 2.16 12.26
CA GLU A 49 -15.32 1.68 11.20
C GLU A 49 -14.59 1.59 9.85
N PHE A 50 -13.44 2.25 9.72
CA PHE A 50 -12.67 2.21 8.49
C PHE A 50 -11.64 1.09 8.58
N ARG A 51 -11.81 0.07 7.77
CA ARG A 51 -10.89 -1.07 7.70
C ARG A 51 -10.53 -1.34 6.25
N PRO A 52 -9.45 -0.76 5.74
CA PRO A 52 -9.05 -1.04 4.36
C PRO A 52 -8.60 -2.48 4.20
N ASP A 53 -8.71 -2.99 3.00
CA ASP A 53 -8.25 -4.34 2.67
C ASP A 53 -6.74 -4.39 2.48
N LEU A 54 -6.14 -3.26 2.15
CA LEU A 54 -4.72 -3.16 1.86
C LEU A 54 -4.23 -1.75 2.15
N ILE A 55 -3.04 -1.65 2.71
CA ILE A 55 -2.35 -0.37 2.87
C ILE A 55 -1.12 -0.40 1.96
N ILE A 56 -0.98 0.60 1.09
CA ILE A 56 0.23 0.81 0.30
C ILE A 56 0.94 2.00 0.93
N LEU A 57 2.16 1.80 1.38
CA LEU A 57 2.86 2.75 2.23
C LEU A 57 4.21 3.14 1.65
N ASP A 58 4.43 4.43 1.45
CA ASP A 58 5.75 4.95 1.16
C ASP A 58 6.47 5.21 2.49
N LEU A 59 7.73 4.83 2.58
CA LEU A 59 8.51 5.07 3.80
C LEU A 59 9.03 6.51 3.88
N ASN A 60 9.16 7.19 2.74
CA ASN A 60 9.68 8.55 2.69
C ASN A 60 8.57 9.58 2.89
N LEU A 61 8.08 9.65 4.10
CA LEU A 61 7.00 10.57 4.45
C LEU A 61 7.53 11.73 5.28
N PRO A 62 6.93 12.92 5.14
CA PRO A 62 7.26 14.03 6.02
C PRO A 62 6.67 13.81 7.40
N ARG A 63 7.24 14.48 8.40
CA ARG A 63 6.79 14.51 9.80
C ARG A 63 6.95 13.17 10.51
N ILE A 64 6.08 12.20 10.20
CA ILE A 64 6.12 10.89 10.82
C ILE A 64 6.70 9.91 9.81
N PRO A 65 7.84 9.27 10.11
CA PRO A 65 8.43 8.30 9.19
C PRO A 65 7.47 7.14 8.91
N GLY A 66 7.57 6.59 7.69
CA GLY A 66 6.74 5.45 7.32
C GLY A 66 6.94 4.24 8.23
N SER A 67 8.14 4.08 8.78
CA SER A 67 8.41 2.99 9.72
C SER A 67 7.56 3.08 10.98
N VAL A 68 7.28 4.31 11.44
CA VAL A 68 6.43 4.52 12.62
C VAL A 68 4.99 4.14 12.28
N VAL A 69 4.53 4.54 11.09
CA VAL A 69 3.19 4.18 10.61
C VAL A 69 3.07 2.65 10.54
N LEU A 70 4.06 2.00 9.96
CA LEU A 70 4.10 0.56 9.81
C LEU A 70 4.02 -0.15 11.16
N GLU A 71 4.82 0.29 12.12
CA GLU A 71 4.82 -0.29 13.46
C GLU A 71 3.47 -0.13 14.15
N ARG A 72 2.86 1.03 13.98
CA ARG A 72 1.57 1.33 14.58
C ARG A 72 0.47 0.40 14.09
N PHE A 73 0.54 -0.02 12.82
CA PHE A 73 -0.52 -0.82 12.20
C PHE A 73 -0.27 -2.30 12.14
N LYS A 74 0.89 -2.77 12.55
CA LYS A 74 1.18 -4.20 12.45
C LYS A 74 0.22 -5.06 13.29
N SER A 75 -0.36 -4.48 14.33
CA SER A 75 -1.32 -5.20 15.19
C SER A 75 -2.74 -5.22 14.62
N GLU A 76 -2.98 -4.49 13.54
CA GLU A 76 -4.33 -4.35 12.99
C GLU A 76 -4.72 -5.44 11.99
N ASN A 77 -3.80 -6.35 11.67
CA ASN A 77 -4.02 -7.44 10.73
C ASN A 77 -4.39 -7.00 9.31
N ILE A 78 -4.05 -5.78 8.95
CA ILE A 78 -4.27 -5.28 7.61
C ILE A 78 -2.95 -5.47 6.85
N PRO A 79 -2.96 -6.14 5.68
CA PRO A 79 -1.72 -6.29 4.93
C PRO A 79 -1.17 -4.94 4.48
N ILE A 80 0.13 -4.76 4.67
CA ILE A 80 0.82 -3.53 4.29
C ILE A 80 1.89 -3.89 3.27
N VAL A 81 1.81 -3.26 2.10
CA VAL A 81 2.82 -3.35 1.07
C VAL A 81 3.57 -2.02 1.06
N VAL A 82 4.88 -2.08 1.26
CA VAL A 82 5.71 -0.89 1.16
C VAL A 82 6.08 -0.67 -0.29
N PHE A 83 5.81 0.52 -0.80
CA PHE A 83 6.09 0.90 -2.18
C PHE A 83 6.86 2.21 -2.12
N SER A 84 8.18 2.14 -2.25
CA SER A 84 9.05 3.26 -1.93
C SER A 84 10.23 3.33 -2.88
N SER A 85 10.72 4.55 -3.11
CA SER A 85 11.93 4.75 -3.92
C SER A 85 13.20 4.46 -3.11
N SER A 86 13.14 4.45 -1.80
CA SER A 86 14.25 4.03 -0.94
C SER A 86 14.43 2.53 -1.04
N TRP A 87 15.69 2.08 -1.05
CA TRP A 87 15.93 0.65 -1.27
C TRP A 87 17.21 0.13 -0.64
N ASN A 88 17.71 0.70 0.42
CA ASN A 88 18.85 0.05 1.05
C ASN A 88 18.39 -1.17 1.83
N ASP A 89 19.28 -2.16 1.95
CA ASP A 89 18.94 -3.44 2.56
C ASP A 89 18.45 -3.28 4.00
N ALA A 90 19.01 -2.35 4.74
CA ALA A 90 18.62 -2.12 6.12
C ALA A 90 17.17 -1.68 6.23
N GLU A 91 16.73 -0.79 5.35
CA GLU A 91 15.36 -0.32 5.34
C GLU A 91 14.39 -1.43 4.95
N ILE A 92 14.77 -2.24 3.95
CA ILE A 92 13.96 -3.37 3.51
C ILE A 92 13.77 -4.35 4.66
N GLN A 93 14.88 -4.74 5.30
CA GLN A 93 14.83 -5.72 6.39
C GLN A 93 14.02 -5.17 7.57
N ASN A 94 14.19 -3.89 7.87
CA ASN A 94 13.45 -3.27 8.97
C ASN A 94 11.96 -3.25 8.69
N ALA A 95 11.56 -2.92 7.46
CA ALA A 95 10.15 -2.89 7.07
C ALA A 95 9.51 -4.26 7.19
N LEU A 96 10.19 -5.29 6.70
CA LEU A 96 9.68 -6.66 6.80
C LEU A 96 9.58 -7.12 8.25
N LYS A 97 10.56 -6.75 9.06
CA LYS A 97 10.56 -7.05 10.49
C LYS A 97 9.39 -6.38 11.21
N LEU A 98 9.04 -5.19 10.78
CA LEU A 98 7.93 -4.43 11.37
C LEU A 98 6.57 -4.88 10.85
N GLY A 99 6.53 -5.88 9.98
CA GLY A 99 5.28 -6.48 9.56
C GLY A 99 4.82 -6.20 8.15
N ALA A 100 5.64 -5.53 7.34
CA ALA A 100 5.30 -5.37 5.92
C ALA A 100 5.24 -6.73 5.24
N ARG A 101 4.21 -6.95 4.44
CA ARG A 101 4.05 -8.20 3.69
C ARG A 101 4.99 -8.24 2.50
N GLU A 102 5.24 -7.10 1.90
CA GLU A 102 6.15 -6.96 0.77
C GLU A 102 6.82 -5.61 0.80
N PHE A 103 8.00 -5.55 0.22
CA PHE A 103 8.69 -4.29 -0.05
C PHE A 103 8.94 -4.24 -1.55
N ILE A 104 8.35 -3.26 -2.22
CA ILE A 104 8.50 -3.07 -3.65
C ILE A 104 9.16 -1.73 -3.89
N GLN A 105 10.29 -1.74 -4.60
CA GLN A 105 10.96 -0.50 -4.97
C GLN A 105 10.20 0.16 -6.11
N LYS A 106 9.92 1.47 -5.97
CA LYS A 106 9.27 2.22 -7.04
C LYS A 106 10.19 2.26 -8.26
N PRO A 107 9.71 1.79 -9.41
CA PRO A 107 10.50 1.94 -10.65
C PRO A 107 10.58 3.39 -11.08
N THR A 108 11.66 3.76 -11.75
CA THR A 108 11.82 5.09 -12.33
C THR A 108 11.19 5.17 -13.71
N ASP A 109 11.12 4.05 -14.40
CA ASP A 109 10.43 3.97 -15.69
C ASP A 109 8.93 3.95 -15.48
N ILE A 110 8.20 4.78 -16.24
CA ILE A 110 6.77 4.93 -16.00
C ILE A 110 5.97 3.66 -16.30
N GLN A 111 6.35 2.92 -17.33
CA GLN A 111 5.63 1.68 -17.65
C GLN A 111 5.87 0.62 -16.59
N GLU A 112 7.09 0.52 -16.10
CA GLU A 112 7.40 -0.40 -15.01
C GLU A 112 6.68 -0.01 -13.73
N PHE A 113 6.53 1.28 -13.47
CA PHE A 113 5.76 1.79 -12.33
C PHE A 113 4.29 1.34 -12.44
N ILE A 114 3.70 1.53 -13.60
CA ILE A 114 2.32 1.12 -13.87
C ILE A 114 2.17 -0.38 -13.67
N ASP A 115 3.10 -1.15 -14.22
CA ASP A 115 3.08 -2.61 -14.11
C ASP A 115 3.19 -3.06 -12.64
N ALA A 116 4.02 -2.37 -11.86
CA ALA A 116 4.16 -2.69 -10.44
C ALA A 116 2.86 -2.45 -9.68
N VAL A 117 2.19 -1.33 -9.95
CA VAL A 117 0.91 -1.01 -9.32
C VAL A 117 -0.15 -2.03 -9.72
N CYS A 118 -0.21 -2.37 -11.00
CA CYS A 118 -1.15 -3.40 -11.48
C CYS A 118 -0.89 -4.74 -10.79
N GLY A 119 0.37 -5.10 -10.60
CA GLY A 119 0.73 -6.34 -9.92
C GLY A 119 0.25 -6.37 -8.46
N ILE A 120 0.36 -5.25 -7.78
CA ILE A 120 -0.13 -5.13 -6.40
C ILE A 120 -1.64 -5.35 -6.36
N ILE A 121 -2.37 -4.67 -7.26
CA ILE A 121 -3.83 -4.78 -7.29
C ILE A 121 -4.25 -6.21 -7.58
N GLN A 122 -3.62 -6.86 -8.54
CA GLN A 122 -3.96 -8.24 -8.90
C GLN A 122 -3.69 -9.20 -7.74
N LYS A 123 -2.55 -9.05 -7.11
CA LYS A 123 -2.18 -9.95 -6.02
C LYS A 123 -3.11 -9.81 -4.82
N TRP A 124 -3.45 -8.59 -4.44
CA TRP A 124 -4.22 -8.33 -3.23
C TRP A 124 -5.71 -8.12 -3.49
N GLY A 125 -6.08 -7.91 -4.76
CA GLY A 125 -7.46 -7.64 -5.15
C GLY A 125 -8.28 -8.87 -5.46
N THR A 126 -7.70 -10.06 -5.36
CA THR A 126 -8.42 -11.32 -5.58
C THR A 126 -8.29 -12.20 -4.35
N PRO A 127 -8.74 -11.71 -3.19
CA PRO A 127 -8.54 -12.43 -1.94
C PRO A 127 -9.20 -13.80 -1.93
N GLU A 128 -10.34 -13.92 -2.56
CA GLU A 128 -11.05 -15.18 -2.64
C GLU A 128 -10.28 -16.18 -3.48
N GLU A 129 -9.78 -15.74 -4.62
CA GLU A 129 -8.96 -16.55 -5.50
C GLU A 129 -7.67 -16.93 -4.80
N ASN A 130 -7.04 -15.96 -4.12
CA ASN A 130 -5.83 -16.25 -3.34
C ASN A 130 -6.13 -17.25 -2.24
N GLY A 131 -7.28 -17.11 -1.61
CA GLY A 131 -7.71 -18.05 -0.58
C GLY A 131 -7.90 -19.45 -1.14
N VAL A 132 -8.52 -19.54 -2.29
CA VAL A 132 -8.72 -20.83 -2.96
C VAL A 132 -7.38 -21.42 -3.39
N ALA A 133 -6.52 -20.60 -3.97
CA ALA A 133 -5.20 -21.05 -4.38
C ALA A 133 -4.38 -21.50 -3.18
N SER A 134 -4.53 -20.83 -2.06
CA SER A 134 -3.83 -21.18 -0.83
C SER A 134 -4.40 -22.49 -0.26
N ALA A 135 -5.70 -22.67 -0.39
CA ALA A 135 -6.36 -23.86 0.10
C ALA A 135 -6.13 -25.04 -0.84
N GLY A 136 -5.99 -24.73 -2.10
CA GLY A 136 -5.72 -25.75 -3.10
C GLY A 136 -4.24 -25.99 -3.21
#